data_ffa0d69d81f79e9f08d27fa5f100f462
#
_entry.id   ffa0d69d81f79e9f08d27fa5f100f462
#
_cell.length_a   1.000
_cell.length_b   1.000
_cell.length_c   1.000
_cell.angle_alpha   90.00
_cell.angle_beta   90.00
_cell.angle_gamma   90.00
#
_symmetry.space_group_name_H-M   'P 1'
#
loop_
_entity.id
_entity.type
_entity.pdbx_description
1 polymer ?
#
loop_
_entity_poly.entity_id
_entity_poly.type
_entity_poly.pdbx_seq_one_letter_code
_entity_poly.pdbx_strand_id
1 'polypeptide(L)'
;MANEALLNLGTELILETSGSSGSISDAAFSECDSDDRQPTDDTGYPLGVFEFSTETTGFSVAPTAGAAIHLYEQKINSDGNDAPDVDANHEHDYLWTFNVDPADAQQHFTTPPLPINLSGGKYWLKWVDGGAGTASVDAGWELRLTPVTYGT
;
A
#
# COMPACT_ATOMS: atom_id res chain seq x y z
N MET A 1 -6.64 28.97 -24.98
CA MET A 1 -6.85 28.39 -23.63
C MET A 1 -5.92 27.21 -23.49
N ALA A 2 -5.09 27.21 -22.45
CA ALA A 2 -4.31 26.03 -22.16
C ALA A 2 -5.26 24.88 -21.82
N ASN A 3 -5.12 23.73 -22.48
CA ASN A 3 -5.79 22.52 -22.07
C ASN A 3 -5.10 22.03 -20.79
N GLU A 4 -5.61 22.46 -19.65
CA GLU A 4 -5.18 21.91 -18.39
C GLU A 4 -5.64 20.46 -18.30
N ALA A 5 -4.70 19.55 -18.14
CA ALA A 5 -5.03 18.15 -17.85
C ALA A 5 -5.74 18.12 -16.50
N LEU A 6 -7.00 17.75 -16.49
CA LEU A 6 -7.75 17.60 -15.25
C LEU A 6 -7.46 16.23 -14.64
N LEU A 7 -7.18 16.25 -13.35
CA LEU A 7 -7.05 15.03 -12.56
C LEU A 7 -8.45 14.60 -12.13
N ASN A 8 -8.89 13.42 -12.59
CA ASN A 8 -10.17 12.84 -12.19
C ASN A 8 -9.90 11.78 -11.11
N LEU A 9 -10.59 11.91 -10.00
CA LEU A 9 -10.51 10.97 -8.88
C LEU A 9 -11.65 9.96 -8.96
N GLY A 10 -11.34 8.69 -8.79
CA GLY A 10 -12.31 7.64 -8.59
C GLY A 10 -12.76 7.54 -7.13
N THR A 11 -13.52 6.50 -6.83
CA THR A 11 -13.97 6.23 -5.46
C THR A 11 -12.82 5.71 -4.62
N GLU A 12 -12.59 6.32 -3.45
CA GLU A 12 -11.60 5.83 -2.51
C GLU A 12 -11.95 4.42 -2.01
N LEU A 13 -10.95 3.55 -2.00
CA LEU A 13 -11.01 2.21 -1.42
C LEU A 13 -10.19 2.16 -0.13
N ILE A 14 -10.74 1.53 0.90
CA ILE A 14 -10.00 1.24 2.14
C ILE A 14 -9.50 -0.20 2.02
N LEU A 15 -8.24 -0.34 1.61
CA LEU A 15 -7.63 -1.64 1.36
C LEU A 15 -7.40 -2.43 2.65
N GLU A 16 -7.06 -1.73 3.73
CA GLU A 16 -6.95 -2.29 5.07
C GLU A 16 -7.43 -1.28 6.11
N THR A 17 -8.37 -1.69 6.97
CA THR A 17 -8.88 -0.84 8.04
C THR A 17 -8.02 -0.97 9.30
N SER A 18 -7.94 0.09 10.08
CA SER A 18 -7.24 0.08 11.37
C SER A 18 -7.80 -0.95 12.36
N GLY A 19 -9.06 -1.35 12.20
CA GLY A 19 -9.70 -2.34 13.06
C GLY A 19 -9.35 -3.79 12.72
N SER A 20 -8.84 -4.06 11.52
CA SER A 20 -8.50 -5.41 11.03
C SER A 20 -7.01 -5.64 10.85
N SER A 21 -6.21 -4.59 10.68
CA SER A 21 -4.79 -4.72 10.46
C SER A 21 -4.07 -5.37 11.65
N GLY A 22 -3.20 -6.34 11.34
CA GLY A 22 -2.32 -6.98 12.31
C GLY A 22 -0.95 -6.30 12.38
N SER A 23 -0.16 -6.62 13.42
CA SER A 23 1.23 -6.17 13.48
C SER A 23 2.07 -6.80 12.36
N ILE A 24 3.07 -6.06 11.87
CA ILE A 24 3.99 -6.56 10.84
C ILE A 24 5.39 -6.63 11.45
N SER A 25 5.91 -7.85 11.59
CA SER A 25 7.28 -8.09 12.08
C SER A 25 8.31 -7.74 11.00
N ASP A 26 9.56 -7.52 11.42
CA ASP A 26 10.66 -7.26 10.49
C ASP A 26 10.79 -8.35 9.42
N ALA A 27 11.00 -7.94 8.18
CA ALA A 27 11.05 -8.75 6.97
C ALA A 27 9.76 -9.54 6.65
N ALA A 28 8.67 -9.30 7.37
CA ALA A 28 7.39 -9.96 7.11
C ALA A 28 6.56 -9.20 6.06
N PHE A 29 5.75 -9.98 5.34
CA PHE A 29 4.74 -9.49 4.41
C PHE A 29 3.37 -9.53 5.07
N SER A 30 2.53 -8.55 4.78
CA SER A 30 1.15 -8.51 5.23
C SER A 30 0.24 -8.20 4.04
N GLU A 31 -0.73 -9.06 3.80
CA GLU A 31 -1.80 -8.79 2.84
C GLU A 31 -2.78 -7.77 3.43
N CYS A 32 -3.23 -6.85 2.59
CA CYS A 32 -4.36 -5.98 2.91
C CYS A 32 -5.63 -6.72 2.50
N ASP A 33 -6.37 -7.23 3.46
CA ASP A 33 -7.49 -8.15 3.22
C ASP A 33 -8.86 -7.57 3.55
N SER A 34 -8.93 -6.30 3.94
CA SER A 34 -10.21 -5.63 4.18
C SER A 34 -10.98 -5.37 2.89
N ASP A 35 -10.28 -5.03 1.83
CA ASP A 35 -10.87 -4.85 0.50
C ASP A 35 -9.80 -5.04 -0.59
N ASP A 36 -10.18 -5.76 -1.65
CA ASP A 36 -9.38 -5.89 -2.86
C ASP A 36 -9.97 -4.98 -3.94
N ARG A 37 -9.11 -4.39 -4.75
CA ARG A 37 -9.60 -3.67 -5.92
C ARG A 37 -10.04 -4.65 -7.00
N GLN A 38 -11.34 -4.89 -7.08
CA GLN A 38 -11.93 -5.81 -8.04
C GLN A 38 -11.90 -5.25 -9.47
N PRO A 39 -12.00 -6.10 -10.49
CA PRO A 39 -12.07 -5.64 -11.88
C PRO A 39 -13.25 -4.72 -12.19
N THR A 40 -14.27 -4.71 -11.34
CA THR A 40 -15.44 -3.83 -11.47
C THR A 40 -15.26 -2.48 -10.77
N ASP A 41 -14.21 -2.33 -9.95
CA ASP A 41 -13.94 -1.10 -9.23
C ASP A 41 -13.15 -0.15 -10.11
N ASP A 42 -13.74 0.99 -10.41
CA ASP A 42 -13.11 2.06 -11.18
C ASP A 42 -12.26 1.56 -12.37
N THR A 43 -12.88 0.69 -13.19
CA THR A 43 -12.25 0.19 -14.40
C THR A 43 -11.90 1.35 -15.34
N GLY A 44 -10.67 1.31 -15.85
CA GLY A 44 -10.15 2.36 -16.71
C GLY A 44 -9.34 3.45 -16.00
N TYR A 45 -9.17 3.37 -14.67
CA TYR A 45 -8.26 4.21 -13.94
C TYR A 45 -6.86 3.60 -13.96
N PRO A 46 -5.90 4.19 -14.69
CA PRO A 46 -4.57 3.59 -14.85
C PRO A 46 -3.61 3.91 -13.71
N LEU A 47 -4.00 4.83 -12.83
CA LEU A 47 -3.16 5.34 -11.75
C LEU A 47 -3.88 5.26 -10.42
N GLY A 48 -3.13 5.19 -9.34
CA GLY A 48 -3.63 5.22 -7.98
C GLY A 48 -2.73 6.03 -7.05
N VAL A 49 -3.37 6.76 -6.13
CA VAL A 49 -2.70 7.43 -5.01
C VAL A 49 -2.97 6.61 -3.77
N PHE A 50 -1.90 6.20 -3.09
CA PHE A 50 -1.99 5.42 -1.85
C PHE A 50 -1.69 6.31 -0.66
N GLU A 51 -2.47 6.12 0.41
CA GLU A 51 -2.25 6.76 1.70
C GLU A 51 -2.09 5.67 2.75
N PHE A 52 -0.95 5.67 3.42
CA PHE A 52 -0.65 4.76 4.53
C PHE A 52 -0.50 5.55 5.82
N SER A 53 -1.13 5.09 6.89
CA SER A 53 -0.94 5.66 8.22
C SER A 53 -0.74 4.55 9.24
N THR A 54 0.26 4.74 10.11
CA THR A 54 0.45 3.87 11.26
C THR A 54 -0.55 4.21 12.35
N GLU A 55 -0.67 3.31 13.33
CA GLU A 55 -1.41 3.58 14.56
C GLU A 55 -0.73 4.69 15.38
N THR A 56 -1.39 5.17 16.43
CA THR A 56 -0.91 6.29 17.26
C THR A 56 0.45 6.02 17.90
N THR A 57 0.72 4.80 18.33
CA THR A 57 2.03 4.39 18.84
C THR A 57 3.02 4.07 17.71
N GLY A 58 2.51 3.72 16.53
CA GLY A 58 3.27 3.49 15.32
C GLY A 58 4.00 2.16 15.28
N PHE A 59 4.94 1.95 16.17
CA PHE A 59 5.85 0.81 16.18
C PHE A 59 6.04 0.27 17.60
N SER A 60 6.49 -0.98 17.70
CA SER A 60 6.78 -1.62 19.00
C SER A 60 7.94 -0.95 19.74
N VAL A 61 8.90 -0.43 19.00
CA VAL A 61 10.01 0.43 19.46
C VAL A 61 10.34 1.39 18.29
N ALA A 62 11.14 2.41 18.56
CA ALA A 62 11.57 3.33 17.51
C ALA A 62 12.31 2.57 16.39
N PRO A 63 11.90 2.72 15.12
CA PRO A 63 12.58 2.10 13.99
C PRO A 63 14.03 2.56 13.85
N THR A 64 14.86 1.72 13.26
CA THR A 64 16.23 2.09 12.90
C THR A 64 16.21 3.09 11.73
N ALA A 65 17.18 3.98 11.67
CA ALA A 65 17.35 4.88 10.54
C ALA A 65 17.51 4.07 9.24
N GLY A 66 16.73 4.39 8.23
CA GLY A 66 16.67 3.66 6.96
C GLY A 66 15.59 2.58 6.89
N ALA A 67 14.79 2.43 7.93
CA ALA A 67 13.62 1.55 7.92
C ALA A 67 12.61 1.98 6.85
N ALA A 68 11.93 1.01 6.26
CA ALA A 68 11.00 1.26 5.16
C ALA A 68 9.84 0.27 5.14
N ILE A 69 8.73 0.73 4.58
CA ILE A 69 7.59 -0.11 4.23
C ILE A 69 7.50 -0.15 2.70
N HIS A 70 7.56 -1.34 2.13
CA HIS A 70 7.40 -1.55 0.69
C HIS A 70 5.97 -1.92 0.37
N LEU A 71 5.42 -1.30 -0.67
CA LEU A 71 4.08 -1.55 -1.18
C LEU A 71 4.16 -2.37 -2.46
N TYR A 72 3.34 -3.41 -2.56
CA TYR A 72 3.24 -4.31 -3.71
C TYR A 72 1.79 -4.42 -4.19
N GLU A 73 1.62 -4.66 -5.49
CA GLU A 73 0.34 -5.00 -6.09
C GLU A 73 0.39 -6.41 -6.67
N GLN A 74 -0.36 -7.33 -6.09
CA GLN A 74 -0.61 -8.65 -6.67
C GLN A 74 -1.70 -8.53 -7.73
N LYS A 75 -1.41 -8.95 -8.95
CA LYS A 75 -2.39 -8.93 -10.03
C LYS A 75 -3.45 -9.98 -9.81
N ILE A 76 -4.70 -9.57 -9.95
CA ILE A 76 -5.86 -10.47 -9.97
C ILE A 76 -6.48 -10.46 -11.36
N ASN A 77 -7.01 -11.60 -11.77
CA ASN A 77 -7.66 -11.79 -13.05
C ASN A 77 -9.15 -12.04 -12.86
N SER A 78 -9.94 -11.59 -13.83
CA SER A 78 -11.39 -11.80 -13.82
C SER A 78 -11.82 -13.28 -13.90
N ASP A 79 -10.90 -14.17 -14.26
CA ASP A 79 -11.11 -15.61 -14.36
C ASP A 79 -10.69 -16.39 -13.11
N GLY A 80 -10.23 -15.71 -12.07
CA GLY A 80 -9.82 -16.30 -10.80
C GLY A 80 -8.43 -16.91 -10.79
N ASN A 81 -7.61 -16.66 -11.81
CA ASN A 81 -6.21 -17.07 -11.84
C ASN A 81 -5.31 -15.90 -11.42
N ASP A 82 -5.28 -15.65 -10.12
CA ASP A 82 -4.44 -14.59 -9.56
C ASP A 82 -2.95 -14.91 -9.73
N ALA A 83 -2.14 -13.87 -9.76
CA ALA A 83 -0.69 -14.02 -9.65
C ALA A 83 -0.34 -14.65 -8.28
N PRO A 84 0.84 -15.27 -8.13
CA PRO A 84 1.27 -15.77 -6.82
C PRO A 84 1.26 -14.69 -5.76
N ASP A 85 1.02 -15.09 -4.50
CA ASP A 85 1.11 -14.20 -3.36
C ASP A 85 2.47 -13.53 -3.27
N VAL A 86 2.50 -12.31 -2.78
CA VAL A 86 3.74 -11.56 -2.60
C VAL A 86 4.51 -12.14 -1.42
N ASP A 87 5.70 -12.64 -1.70
CA ASP A 87 6.63 -13.18 -0.71
C ASP A 87 8.08 -12.93 -1.14
N ALA A 88 9.05 -13.47 -0.42
CA ALA A 88 10.47 -13.28 -0.72
C ALA A 88 10.89 -13.79 -2.12
N ASN A 89 10.09 -14.64 -2.77
CA ASN A 89 10.33 -15.16 -4.12
C ASN A 89 9.51 -14.42 -5.20
N HIS A 90 8.53 -13.62 -4.80
CA HIS A 90 7.56 -12.96 -5.67
C HIS A 90 7.44 -11.47 -5.36
N GLU A 91 8.59 -10.77 -5.30
CA GLU A 91 8.65 -9.32 -5.05
C GLU A 91 8.62 -8.47 -6.35
N HIS A 92 8.20 -9.03 -7.47
CA HIS A 92 8.26 -8.36 -8.77
C HIS A 92 7.14 -7.32 -9.00
N ASP A 93 6.08 -7.37 -8.22
CA ASP A 93 4.95 -6.43 -8.35
C ASP A 93 5.09 -5.22 -7.39
N TYR A 94 6.33 -4.79 -7.16
CA TYR A 94 6.66 -3.64 -6.34
C TYR A 94 6.10 -2.34 -6.93
N LEU A 95 5.48 -1.50 -6.07
CA LEU A 95 4.95 -0.20 -6.45
C LEU A 95 5.73 0.97 -5.85
N TRP A 96 5.98 0.97 -4.54
CA TRP A 96 6.49 2.12 -3.82
C TRP A 96 7.20 1.75 -2.51
N THR A 97 8.05 2.64 -2.04
CA THR A 97 8.68 2.54 -0.72
C THR A 97 8.33 3.76 0.11
N PHE A 98 7.71 3.54 1.28
CA PHE A 98 7.55 4.57 2.29
C PHE A 98 8.79 4.57 3.18
N ASN A 99 9.51 5.68 3.21
CA ASN A 99 10.67 5.86 4.10
C ASN A 99 10.17 6.26 5.48
N VAL A 100 10.43 5.42 6.47
CA VAL A 100 9.94 5.58 7.83
C VAL A 100 10.93 6.38 8.66
N ASP A 101 10.43 7.35 9.41
CA ASP A 101 11.24 8.10 10.36
C ASP A 101 11.58 7.22 11.58
N PRO A 102 12.79 7.35 12.15
CA PRO A 102 13.22 6.59 13.31
C PRO A 102 12.58 7.14 14.61
N ALA A 103 11.26 7.22 14.63
CA ALA A 103 10.46 7.71 15.75
C ALA A 103 9.31 6.75 16.02
N ASP A 104 9.12 6.41 17.30
CA ASP A 104 7.96 5.64 17.75
C ASP A 104 6.77 6.58 17.91
N ALA A 105 6.14 6.90 16.79
CA ALA A 105 5.02 7.82 16.70
C ALA A 105 4.16 7.49 15.47
N GLN A 106 2.96 8.02 15.44
CA GLN A 106 2.11 7.94 14.25
C GLN A 106 2.77 8.64 13.07
N GLN A 107 2.81 7.95 11.93
CA GLN A 107 3.36 8.46 10.69
C GLN A 107 2.34 8.33 9.56
N HIS A 108 2.28 9.33 8.69
CA HIS A 108 1.39 9.36 7.54
C HIS A 108 2.22 9.51 6.26
N PHE A 109 1.86 8.74 5.24
CA PHE A 109 2.54 8.73 3.95
C PHE A 109 1.53 8.82 2.83
N THR A 110 1.88 9.55 1.79
CA THR A 110 1.10 9.65 0.55
C THR A 110 2.03 9.42 -0.62
N THR A 111 1.59 8.64 -1.61
CA THR A 111 2.35 8.45 -2.85
C THR A 111 1.97 9.48 -3.90
N PRO A 112 2.84 9.75 -4.88
CA PRO A 112 2.37 10.32 -6.14
C PRO A 112 1.43 9.35 -6.85
N PRO A 113 0.74 9.74 -7.93
CA PRO A 113 0.01 8.81 -8.76
C PRO A 113 0.93 7.71 -9.30
N LEU A 114 0.62 6.46 -8.98
CA LEU A 114 1.40 5.28 -9.38
C LEU A 114 0.62 4.46 -10.40
N PRO A 115 1.28 3.83 -11.39
CA PRO A 115 0.63 2.90 -12.28
C PRO A 115 0.04 1.72 -11.50
N ILE A 116 -1.23 1.40 -11.76
CA ILE A 116 -1.92 0.26 -11.16
C ILE A 116 -2.49 -0.63 -12.25
N ASN A 117 -2.70 -1.91 -11.93
CA ASN A 117 -3.27 -2.86 -12.86
C ASN A 117 -4.74 -2.51 -13.16
N LEU A 118 -5.10 -2.41 -14.44
CA LEU A 118 -6.46 -2.06 -14.87
C LEU A 118 -7.49 -3.14 -14.48
N SER A 119 -7.05 -4.38 -14.31
CA SER A 119 -7.94 -5.51 -13.98
C SER A 119 -8.22 -5.67 -12.49
N GLY A 120 -7.64 -4.82 -11.65
CA GLY A 120 -7.74 -4.95 -10.20
C GLY A 120 -6.44 -5.43 -9.56
N GLY A 121 -6.43 -5.53 -8.24
CA GLY A 121 -5.24 -5.94 -7.49
C GLY A 121 -5.52 -6.21 -6.03
N LYS A 122 -4.71 -7.09 -5.46
CA LYS A 122 -4.53 -7.25 -4.02
C LYS A 122 -3.27 -6.54 -3.62
N TYR A 123 -3.28 -5.89 -2.47
CA TYR A 123 -2.15 -5.07 -2.04
C TYR A 123 -1.48 -5.67 -0.83
N TRP A 124 -0.15 -5.58 -0.81
CA TRP A 124 0.70 -6.16 0.21
C TRP A 124 1.70 -5.14 0.72
N LEU A 125 2.03 -5.24 1.99
CA LEU A 125 3.09 -4.46 2.62
C LEU A 125 4.20 -5.39 3.12
N LYS A 126 5.45 -4.95 2.99
CA LYS A 126 6.61 -5.57 3.62
C LYS A 126 7.27 -4.55 4.53
N TRP A 127 7.44 -4.90 5.78
CA TRP A 127 8.20 -4.10 6.73
C TRP A 127 9.67 -4.49 6.74
N VAL A 128 10.57 -3.50 6.68
CA VAL A 128 12.02 -3.71 6.78
C VAL A 128 12.58 -2.68 7.75
N ASP A 129 13.01 -3.13 8.93
CA ASP A 129 13.59 -2.22 9.92
C ASP A 129 15.01 -1.76 9.55
N GLY A 130 15.74 -2.54 8.76
CA GLY A 130 17.07 -2.17 8.23
C GLY A 130 18.21 -2.22 9.25
N GLY A 131 17.94 -2.60 10.50
CA GLY A 131 18.91 -2.64 11.58
C GLY A 131 18.88 -3.98 12.32
N ALA A 132 18.82 -3.92 13.65
CA ALA A 132 18.81 -5.11 14.49
C ALA A 132 17.52 -5.95 14.41
N GLY A 133 16.56 -5.51 13.62
CA GLY A 133 15.34 -6.27 13.33
C GLY A 133 14.40 -6.43 14.52
N THR A 134 14.35 -5.45 15.40
CA THR A 134 13.57 -5.55 16.64
C THR A 134 12.24 -4.79 16.59
N ALA A 135 12.11 -3.77 15.74
CA ALA A 135 10.87 -3.03 15.59
C ALA A 135 9.87 -3.80 14.73
N SER A 136 8.61 -3.75 15.11
CA SER A 136 7.47 -4.16 14.29
C SER A 136 6.53 -2.99 14.07
N VAL A 137 5.78 -2.99 12.97
CA VAL A 137 4.66 -2.07 12.79
C VAL A 137 3.54 -2.54 13.70
N ASP A 138 3.02 -1.66 14.54
CA ASP A 138 1.92 -1.99 15.43
C ASP A 138 0.62 -2.22 14.65
N ALA A 139 -0.22 -3.12 15.14
CA ALA A 139 -1.59 -3.28 14.65
C ALA A 139 -2.34 -1.94 14.75
N GLY A 140 -3.28 -1.72 13.84
CA GLY A 140 -4.04 -0.46 13.79
C GLY A 140 -3.59 0.49 12.67
N TRP A 141 -2.68 0.05 11.80
CA TRP A 141 -2.36 0.79 10.57
C TRP A 141 -3.49 0.69 9.54
N GLU A 142 -3.49 1.62 8.60
CA GLU A 142 -4.51 1.71 7.56
C GLU A 142 -3.86 2.00 6.21
N LEU A 143 -4.37 1.39 5.14
CA LEU A 143 -3.99 1.67 3.76
C LEU A 143 -5.23 2.01 2.93
N ARG A 144 -5.18 3.14 2.23
CA ARG A 144 -6.23 3.61 1.32
C ARG A 144 -5.68 3.79 -0.09
N LEU A 145 -6.53 3.60 -1.07
CA LEU A 145 -6.25 3.82 -2.48
C LEU A 145 -7.32 4.71 -3.08
N THR A 146 -6.90 5.80 -3.71
CA THR A 146 -7.77 6.60 -4.57
C THR A 146 -7.35 6.40 -6.01
N PRO A 147 -8.18 5.75 -6.86
CA PRO A 147 -7.92 5.65 -8.29
C PRO A 147 -7.93 7.01 -8.97
N VAL A 148 -7.04 7.19 -9.94
CA VAL A 148 -6.83 8.47 -10.61
C VAL A 148 -6.69 8.28 -12.11
N THR A 149 -7.28 9.16 -12.88
CA THR A 149 -7.04 9.27 -14.33
C THR A 149 -6.89 10.73 -14.73
N TYR A 150 -6.22 10.96 -15.86
CA TYR A 150 -6.18 12.29 -16.46
C TYR A 150 -7.30 12.40 -17.50
N GLY A 151 -8.08 13.47 -17.41
CA GLY A 151 -9.13 13.79 -18.36
C GLY A 151 -8.88 15.13 -19.05
N THR A 152 -9.58 15.35 -20.15
CA THR A 152 -9.62 16.64 -20.86
C THR A 152 -10.94 17.34 -20.59
#